data_2a500397dc62cc72007c3857ee966077
#
_entry.id   2a500397dc62cc72007c3857ee966077
#
_cell.length_a   1.000
_cell.length_b   1.000
_cell.length_c   1.000
_cell.angle_alpha   90.00
_cell.angle_beta   90.00
_cell.angle_gamma   90.00
#
_symmetry.space_group_name_H-M   'P 1'
#
loop_
_entity.id
_entity.type
_entity.pdbx_description
1 polymer ?
#
loop_
_entity_poly.entity_id
_entity_poly.type
_entity_poly.pdbx_seq_one_letter_code
_entity_poly.pdbx_strand_id
1 'polypeptide(L)'
;MDENMIGIDVGYSSTKVEYMGKVVKFPTAVCYASDVGISYGEDNVYEFEGEKYYVGKEAVSEEAFVTTDYKFLYKFAPIVIYHILSKFDAADRDEPLEVRTGLAIVDWSKKDDFADRIQSFTVNGNEVEIKPVLIPQGAGVANDYVGNNLDGEYPDRLHVLDIGFNTINSLHFENGRPNRAKTKTYPGHGVSSIIKPFTSYMENKYSMSFSEQEAIGIFIKGKFKYNGEEQEDLEAKIVELKAQFVKKLFQSVLVNDKKTMAISDTVLIAGGGAYLLQDIPFPPNVEFVDSPFEFSNVRGYVA
;
A
#
# COMPACT_ATOMS: atom_id res chain seq x y z
N MET A 1 -19.21 9.71 11.31
CA MET A 1 -18.17 9.69 10.29
C MET A 1 -18.62 10.59 9.17
N ASP A 2 -17.70 11.35 8.60
CA ASP A 2 -18.05 12.33 7.57
C ASP A 2 -18.20 11.62 6.21
N GLU A 3 -19.41 11.68 5.63
CA GLU A 3 -19.68 11.10 4.31
C GLU A 3 -19.04 11.88 3.16
N ASN A 4 -18.50 13.06 3.45
CA ASN A 4 -17.83 13.92 2.48
C ASN A 4 -16.31 13.71 2.44
N MET A 5 -15.78 12.73 3.16
CA MET A 5 -14.38 12.42 3.25
C MET A 5 -14.11 10.93 3.06
N ILE A 6 -13.12 10.61 2.25
CA ILE A 6 -12.62 9.24 2.01
C ILE A 6 -11.11 9.20 2.13
N GLY A 7 -10.59 8.18 2.82
CA GLY A 7 -9.17 7.86 2.84
C GLY A 7 -8.82 6.87 1.74
N ILE A 8 -7.80 7.16 0.93
CA ILE A 8 -7.32 6.28 -0.13
C ILE A 8 -5.79 6.22 -0.09
N ASP A 9 -5.23 5.08 0.28
CA ASP A 9 -3.79 4.80 0.19
C ASP A 9 -3.50 4.03 -1.10
N VAL A 10 -3.05 4.74 -2.15
CA VAL A 10 -2.67 4.14 -3.44
C VAL A 10 -1.26 3.56 -3.31
N GLY A 11 -1.17 2.36 -2.77
CA GLY A 11 0.10 1.64 -2.64
C GLY A 11 0.50 0.92 -3.93
N TYR A 12 1.78 0.54 -4.05
CA TYR A 12 2.31 -0.12 -5.25
C TYR A 12 1.71 -1.51 -5.53
N SER A 13 1.34 -2.29 -4.54
CA SER A 13 0.74 -3.62 -4.71
C SER A 13 -0.77 -3.60 -4.57
N SER A 14 -1.27 -2.81 -3.65
CA SER A 14 -2.70 -2.71 -3.36
C SER A 14 -3.08 -1.33 -2.86
N THR A 15 -4.24 -0.89 -3.27
CA THR A 15 -4.89 0.32 -2.77
C THR A 15 -5.78 -0.05 -1.60
N LYS A 16 -5.69 0.70 -0.49
CA LYS A 16 -6.53 0.55 0.69
C LYS A 16 -7.43 1.77 0.80
N VAL A 17 -8.61 1.55 1.26
CA VAL A 17 -9.66 2.57 1.36
C VAL A 17 -10.29 2.49 2.73
N GLU A 18 -10.51 3.64 3.34
CA GLU A 18 -11.38 3.84 4.50
C GLU A 18 -12.48 4.81 4.12
N TYR A 19 -13.72 4.36 4.16
CA TYR A 19 -14.90 5.19 3.91
C TYR A 19 -16.06 4.79 4.80
N MET A 20 -16.58 5.73 5.56
CA MET A 20 -17.71 5.53 6.46
C MET A 20 -17.54 4.34 7.42
N GLY A 21 -16.33 4.14 7.96
CA GLY A 21 -16.00 3.05 8.87
C GLY A 21 -15.78 1.69 8.21
N LYS A 22 -15.79 1.63 6.88
CA LYS A 22 -15.51 0.40 6.14
C LYS A 22 -14.11 0.47 5.53
N VAL A 23 -13.29 -0.53 5.82
CA VAL A 23 -12.00 -0.69 5.17
C VAL A 23 -12.09 -1.73 4.07
N VAL A 24 -11.56 -1.41 2.90
CA VAL A 24 -11.48 -2.32 1.76
C VAL A 24 -10.12 -2.23 1.08
N LYS A 25 -9.75 -3.29 0.36
CA LYS A 25 -8.47 -3.42 -0.32
C LYS A 25 -8.68 -3.91 -1.75
N PHE A 26 -8.04 -3.22 -2.70
CA PHE A 26 -8.05 -3.55 -4.12
C PHE A 26 -6.62 -3.75 -4.62
N PRO A 27 -6.37 -4.64 -5.59
CA PRO A 27 -5.09 -4.66 -6.29
C PRO A 27 -4.85 -3.32 -6.99
N THR A 28 -3.67 -2.73 -6.83
CA THR A 28 -3.24 -1.57 -7.63
C THR A 28 -2.70 -2.10 -8.97
N ALA A 29 -3.59 -2.61 -9.79
CA ALA A 29 -3.28 -3.19 -11.08
C ALA A 29 -4.01 -2.42 -12.17
N VAL A 30 -3.31 -2.12 -13.26
CA VAL A 30 -3.85 -1.46 -14.45
C VAL A 30 -3.23 -2.15 -15.67
N CYS A 31 -4.03 -2.45 -16.69
CA CYS A 31 -3.54 -2.90 -17.99
C CYS A 31 -4.40 -2.33 -19.09
N TYR A 32 -3.91 -2.35 -20.33
CA TYR A 32 -4.74 -2.02 -21.48
C TYR A 32 -5.88 -3.02 -21.63
N ALA A 33 -7.09 -2.52 -21.86
CA ALA A 33 -8.21 -3.38 -22.25
C ALA A 33 -8.00 -3.80 -23.71
N SER A 34 -7.83 -5.10 -23.96
CA SER A 34 -7.72 -5.62 -25.31
C SER A 34 -9.10 -5.70 -25.96
N ASP A 35 -9.20 -5.35 -27.24
CA ASP A 35 -10.41 -5.54 -28.04
C ASP A 35 -10.64 -7.03 -28.41
N VAL A 36 -9.70 -7.91 -28.02
CA VAL A 36 -9.70 -9.34 -28.34
C VAL A 36 -9.77 -10.13 -27.03
N GLY A 37 -10.97 -10.52 -26.65
CA GLY A 37 -11.15 -11.37 -25.47
C GLY A 37 -12.60 -11.54 -25.08
N ILE A 38 -12.85 -12.43 -24.12
CA ILE A 38 -14.17 -12.54 -23.48
C ILE A 38 -14.34 -11.26 -22.64
N SER A 39 -15.26 -10.39 -23.05
CA SER A 39 -15.62 -9.20 -22.26
C SER A 39 -16.09 -9.65 -20.87
N TYR A 40 -15.39 -9.17 -19.83
CA TYR A 40 -15.83 -9.35 -18.43
C TYR A 40 -17.01 -8.43 -18.05
N GLY A 41 -17.67 -7.86 -19.06
CA GLY A 41 -18.72 -6.85 -18.94
C GLY A 41 -18.18 -5.44 -19.21
N GLU A 42 -18.99 -4.59 -19.81
CA GLU A 42 -18.62 -3.20 -20.13
C GLU A 42 -18.34 -2.36 -18.87
N ASP A 43 -18.86 -2.78 -17.73
CA ASP A 43 -18.80 -2.05 -16.45
C ASP A 43 -17.39 -1.95 -15.84
N ASN A 44 -16.40 -2.69 -16.37
CA ASN A 44 -15.03 -2.73 -15.81
C ASN A 44 -13.96 -2.17 -16.75
N VAL A 45 -14.37 -1.59 -17.89
CA VAL A 45 -13.48 -0.91 -18.83
C VAL A 45 -13.58 0.60 -18.63
N TYR A 46 -12.45 1.24 -18.42
CA TYR A 46 -12.35 2.68 -18.23
C TYR A 46 -11.62 3.33 -19.40
N GLU A 47 -12.25 4.29 -20.04
CA GLU A 47 -11.60 5.17 -21.03
C GLU A 47 -10.94 6.33 -20.29
N PHE A 48 -9.62 6.43 -20.42
CA PHE A 48 -8.82 7.43 -19.75
C PHE A 48 -7.65 7.87 -20.64
N GLU A 49 -7.51 9.18 -20.88
CA GLU A 49 -6.48 9.78 -21.74
C GLU A 49 -6.42 9.16 -23.17
N GLY A 50 -7.58 8.83 -23.72
CA GLY A 50 -7.70 8.28 -25.08
C GLY A 50 -7.43 6.79 -25.22
N GLU A 51 -7.20 6.08 -24.13
CA GLU A 51 -6.94 4.65 -24.09
C GLU A 51 -7.95 3.96 -23.18
N LYS A 52 -8.16 2.66 -23.39
CA LYS A 52 -9.03 1.83 -22.57
C LYS A 52 -8.24 0.94 -21.62
N TYR A 53 -8.68 0.88 -20.36
CA TYR A 53 -7.98 0.15 -19.31
C TYR A 53 -8.91 -0.74 -18.49
N TYR A 54 -8.38 -1.89 -18.05
CA TYR A 54 -8.87 -2.61 -16.88
C TYR A 54 -8.15 -2.10 -15.64
N VAL A 55 -8.87 -2.06 -14.50
CA VAL A 55 -8.33 -1.62 -13.21
C VAL A 55 -8.74 -2.61 -12.11
N GLY A 56 -7.84 -2.87 -11.19
CA GLY A 56 -8.12 -3.73 -10.04
C GLY A 56 -8.04 -5.21 -10.37
N LYS A 57 -9.05 -5.96 -9.94
CA LYS A 57 -9.05 -7.43 -10.07
C LYS A 57 -9.04 -7.91 -11.52
N GLU A 58 -9.71 -7.19 -12.39
CA GLU A 58 -9.80 -7.48 -13.81
C GLU A 58 -8.42 -7.37 -14.48
N ALA A 59 -7.66 -6.34 -14.11
CA ALA A 59 -6.30 -6.16 -14.60
C ALA A 59 -5.30 -7.21 -14.09
N VAL A 60 -5.56 -7.83 -12.94
CA VAL A 60 -4.68 -8.90 -12.40
C VAL A 60 -4.68 -10.15 -13.29
N SER A 61 -5.79 -10.43 -13.95
CA SER A 61 -5.93 -11.58 -14.84
C SER A 61 -5.24 -11.39 -16.19
N GLU A 62 -4.84 -10.17 -16.49
CA GLU A 62 -4.16 -9.75 -17.72
C GLU A 62 -2.69 -9.38 -17.41
N GLU A 63 -1.92 -8.97 -18.40
CA GLU A 63 -0.55 -8.47 -18.20
C GLU A 63 -0.56 -7.06 -17.59
N ALA A 64 -0.80 -6.97 -16.28
CA ALA A 64 -0.83 -5.71 -15.59
C ALA A 64 0.53 -5.00 -15.61
N PHE A 65 0.52 -3.67 -15.73
CA PHE A 65 1.73 -2.86 -15.64
C PHE A 65 2.41 -3.03 -14.28
N VAL A 66 3.74 -3.06 -14.30
CA VAL A 66 4.55 -3.12 -13.08
C VAL A 66 4.41 -1.82 -12.28
N THR A 67 3.95 -1.93 -11.06
CA THR A 67 3.58 -0.83 -10.17
C THR A 67 4.69 -0.46 -9.18
N THR A 68 5.91 -0.19 -9.65
CA THR A 68 7.07 -0.03 -8.74
C THR A 68 7.65 1.37 -8.66
N ASP A 69 7.11 2.36 -9.40
CA ASP A 69 7.64 3.72 -9.39
C ASP A 69 6.55 4.80 -9.30
N TYR A 70 7.01 6.02 -8.94
CA TYR A 70 6.14 7.19 -8.86
C TYR A 70 5.47 7.54 -10.20
N LYS A 71 6.10 7.25 -11.34
CA LYS A 71 5.52 7.56 -12.67
C LYS A 71 4.25 6.79 -12.91
N PHE A 72 4.20 5.53 -12.46
CA PHE A 72 2.98 4.74 -12.49
C PHE A 72 1.89 5.38 -11.63
N LEU A 73 2.19 5.71 -10.39
CA LEU A 73 1.22 6.35 -9.49
C LEU A 73 0.72 7.68 -10.08
N TYR A 74 1.61 8.53 -10.55
CA TYR A 74 1.25 9.81 -11.15
C TYR A 74 0.33 9.65 -12.37
N LYS A 75 0.63 8.67 -13.23
CA LYS A 75 -0.17 8.41 -14.43
C LYS A 75 -1.53 7.83 -14.09
N PHE A 76 -1.59 6.83 -13.22
CA PHE A 76 -2.78 5.99 -13.05
C PHE A 76 -3.56 6.24 -11.75
N ALA A 77 -3.08 7.07 -10.82
CA ALA A 77 -3.84 7.40 -9.61
C ALA A 77 -5.26 7.93 -9.94
N PRO A 78 -5.48 8.81 -10.93
CA PRO A 78 -6.82 9.27 -11.28
C PRO A 78 -7.81 8.13 -11.56
N ILE A 79 -7.43 7.20 -12.44
CA ILE A 79 -8.31 6.09 -12.84
C ILE A 79 -8.49 5.06 -11.70
N VAL A 80 -7.47 4.87 -10.85
CA VAL A 80 -7.57 4.03 -9.65
C VAL A 80 -8.52 4.67 -8.62
N ILE A 81 -8.43 5.99 -8.41
CA ILE A 81 -9.35 6.73 -7.55
C ILE A 81 -10.77 6.65 -8.11
N TYR A 82 -10.95 6.88 -9.41
CA TYR A 82 -12.28 6.73 -10.05
C TYR A 82 -12.88 5.35 -9.84
N HIS A 83 -12.09 4.29 -10.06
CA HIS A 83 -12.51 2.90 -9.81
C HIS A 83 -13.02 2.71 -8.38
N ILE A 84 -12.36 3.32 -7.39
CA ILE A 84 -12.78 3.26 -6.00
C ILE A 84 -14.07 4.05 -5.80
N LEU A 85 -14.12 5.31 -6.24
CA LEU A 85 -15.29 6.15 -6.08
C LEU A 85 -16.53 5.52 -6.71
N SER A 86 -16.41 4.88 -7.87
CA SER A 86 -17.53 4.17 -8.52
C SER A 86 -18.01 2.95 -7.73
N LYS A 87 -17.12 2.26 -6.98
CA LYS A 87 -17.52 1.13 -6.12
C LYS A 87 -18.29 1.54 -4.86
N PHE A 88 -18.20 2.82 -4.49
CA PHE A 88 -18.91 3.39 -3.35
C PHE A 88 -20.04 4.34 -3.75
N ASP A 89 -20.41 4.36 -5.04
CA ASP A 89 -21.40 5.31 -5.61
C ASP A 89 -21.06 6.78 -5.28
N ALA A 90 -19.76 7.09 -5.25
CA ALA A 90 -19.23 8.38 -4.85
C ALA A 90 -18.55 9.16 -6.00
N ALA A 91 -18.63 8.64 -7.23
CA ALA A 91 -18.03 9.29 -8.41
C ALA A 91 -18.89 10.43 -8.97
N ASP A 92 -20.22 10.31 -8.89
CA ASP A 92 -21.19 11.26 -9.46
C ASP A 92 -21.86 12.07 -8.33
N ARG A 93 -21.07 12.88 -7.62
CA ARG A 93 -21.58 13.74 -6.54
C ARG A 93 -21.67 15.18 -7.01
N ASP A 94 -22.69 15.89 -6.53
CA ASP A 94 -22.87 17.33 -6.77
C ASP A 94 -21.75 18.17 -6.12
N GLU A 95 -21.22 17.70 -4.98
CA GLU A 95 -20.13 18.34 -4.25
C GLU A 95 -18.85 17.49 -4.33
N PRO A 96 -17.66 18.09 -4.63
CA PRO A 96 -16.39 17.37 -4.67
C PRO A 96 -16.04 16.73 -3.32
N LEU A 97 -15.78 15.41 -3.33
CA LEU A 97 -15.41 14.64 -2.15
C LEU A 97 -13.98 15.00 -1.69
N GLU A 98 -13.76 15.14 -0.38
CA GLU A 98 -12.42 15.26 0.17
C GLU A 98 -11.74 13.89 0.12
N VAL A 99 -10.71 13.76 -0.72
CA VAL A 99 -9.90 12.55 -0.85
C VAL A 99 -8.59 12.73 -0.11
N ARG A 100 -8.47 12.12 1.05
CA ARG A 100 -7.23 12.09 1.82
C ARG A 100 -6.36 10.93 1.36
N THR A 101 -5.19 11.23 0.85
CA THR A 101 -4.30 10.23 0.26
C THR A 101 -2.84 10.46 0.65
N GLY A 102 -2.03 9.41 0.53
CA GLY A 102 -0.64 9.43 0.97
C GLY A 102 0.37 9.36 -0.15
N LEU A 103 1.51 10.01 0.07
CA LEU A 103 2.72 9.78 -0.71
C LEU A 103 3.86 9.30 0.18
N ALA A 104 4.70 8.42 -0.36
CA ALA A 104 5.95 8.05 0.29
C ALA A 104 6.82 9.30 0.51
N ILE A 105 7.59 9.31 1.60
CA ILE A 105 8.42 10.48 1.96
C ILE A 105 9.44 10.81 0.87
N VAL A 106 9.97 9.80 0.18
CA VAL A 106 10.90 9.99 -0.94
C VAL A 106 10.29 10.81 -2.08
N ASP A 107 8.97 10.75 -2.26
CA ASP A 107 8.24 11.46 -3.30
C ASP A 107 7.52 12.73 -2.79
N TRP A 108 7.70 13.07 -1.49
CA TRP A 108 6.97 14.18 -0.86
C TRP A 108 7.20 15.55 -1.51
N SER A 109 8.36 15.76 -2.12
CA SER A 109 8.63 16.99 -2.89
C SER A 109 7.73 17.18 -4.11
N LYS A 110 7.04 16.13 -4.56
CA LYS A 110 6.13 16.09 -5.72
C LYS A 110 4.65 16.16 -5.30
N LYS A 111 4.37 16.44 -4.03
CA LYS A 111 3.01 16.38 -3.47
C LYS A 111 2.04 17.33 -4.16
N ASP A 112 2.51 18.53 -4.50
CA ASP A 112 1.66 19.55 -5.14
C ASP A 112 1.32 19.13 -6.58
N ASP A 113 2.30 18.68 -7.35
CA ASP A 113 2.08 18.12 -8.71
C ASP A 113 1.13 16.91 -8.67
N PHE A 114 1.24 16.06 -7.63
CA PHE A 114 0.36 14.91 -7.48
C PHE A 114 -1.06 15.33 -7.09
N ALA A 115 -1.22 16.32 -6.21
CA ALA A 115 -2.52 16.88 -5.87
C ALA A 115 -3.21 17.47 -7.10
N ASP A 116 -2.50 18.30 -7.88
CA ASP A 116 -3.02 18.87 -9.13
C ASP A 116 -3.43 17.79 -10.14
N ARG A 117 -2.66 16.68 -10.20
CA ARG A 117 -2.94 15.57 -11.10
C ARG A 117 -4.25 14.84 -10.78
N ILE A 118 -4.61 14.74 -9.50
CA ILE A 118 -5.81 14.01 -9.06
C ILE A 118 -7.00 14.91 -8.75
N GLN A 119 -6.81 16.24 -8.71
CA GLN A 119 -7.87 17.19 -8.37
C GLN A 119 -9.03 17.19 -9.36
N SER A 120 -8.71 17.14 -10.68
CA SER A 120 -9.70 17.07 -11.75
C SER A 120 -9.17 16.19 -12.88
N PHE A 121 -10.00 15.27 -13.36
CA PHE A 121 -9.66 14.35 -14.44
C PHE A 121 -10.94 13.82 -15.10
N THR A 122 -10.78 13.27 -16.32
CA THR A 122 -11.92 12.72 -17.09
C THR A 122 -11.78 11.22 -17.25
N VAL A 123 -12.84 10.47 -16.94
CA VAL A 123 -12.94 9.03 -17.18
C VAL A 123 -14.29 8.71 -17.81
N ASN A 124 -14.31 7.90 -18.86
CA ASN A 124 -15.51 7.56 -19.63
C ASN A 124 -16.30 8.79 -20.13
N GLY A 125 -15.58 9.89 -20.45
CA GLY A 125 -16.18 11.15 -20.86
C GLY A 125 -16.78 11.99 -19.71
N ASN A 126 -16.79 11.51 -18.49
CA ASN A 126 -17.27 12.23 -17.31
C ASN A 126 -16.11 12.95 -16.62
N GLU A 127 -16.30 14.22 -16.32
CA GLU A 127 -15.37 14.98 -15.47
C GLU A 127 -15.59 14.64 -14.02
N VAL A 128 -14.50 14.37 -13.30
CA VAL A 128 -14.48 14.05 -11.88
C VAL A 128 -13.66 15.10 -11.16
N GLU A 129 -14.26 15.75 -10.18
CA GLU A 129 -13.58 16.71 -9.31
C GLU A 129 -13.52 16.16 -7.87
N ILE A 130 -12.35 16.25 -7.25
CA ILE A 130 -12.14 15.93 -5.84
C ILE A 130 -11.36 17.05 -5.14
N LYS A 131 -11.39 17.05 -3.80
CA LYS A 131 -10.57 17.91 -2.94
C LYS A 131 -9.43 17.07 -2.36
N PRO A 132 -8.23 17.03 -2.97
CA PRO A 132 -7.15 16.20 -2.49
C PRO A 132 -6.49 16.80 -1.25
N VAL A 133 -6.29 15.95 -0.23
CA VAL A 133 -5.49 16.27 0.95
C VAL A 133 -4.35 15.26 1.06
N LEU A 134 -3.10 15.74 0.90
CA LEU A 134 -1.93 14.87 0.89
C LEU A 134 -1.34 14.73 2.30
N ILE A 135 -1.11 13.47 2.71
CA ILE A 135 -0.53 13.10 4.02
C ILE A 135 0.71 12.23 3.76
N PRO A 136 1.87 12.47 4.41
CA PRO A 136 3.01 11.56 4.26
C PRO A 136 2.65 10.16 4.76
N GLN A 137 2.96 9.12 3.96
CA GLN A 137 2.82 7.73 4.44
C GLN A 137 3.64 7.54 5.72
N GLY A 138 3.05 6.80 6.68
CA GLY A 138 3.58 6.69 8.04
C GLY A 138 3.08 7.77 9.00
N ALA A 139 2.74 8.99 8.53
CA ALA A 139 2.04 9.96 9.38
C ALA A 139 0.59 9.53 9.64
N GLY A 140 -0.06 8.89 8.65
CA GLY A 140 -1.34 8.23 8.86
C GLY A 140 -1.27 7.18 9.99
N VAL A 141 -0.21 6.37 10.03
CA VAL A 141 -0.01 5.40 11.11
C VAL A 141 0.03 6.07 12.48
N ALA A 142 0.74 7.19 12.60
CA ALA A 142 0.82 7.95 13.85
C ALA A 142 -0.56 8.51 14.25
N ASN A 143 -1.33 9.03 13.29
CA ASN A 143 -2.69 9.53 13.53
C ASN A 143 -3.67 8.42 13.94
N ASP A 144 -3.61 7.25 13.28
CA ASP A 144 -4.42 6.07 13.62
C ASP A 144 -4.16 5.63 15.07
N TYR A 145 -2.88 5.57 15.46
CA TYR A 145 -2.48 5.22 16.82
C TYR A 145 -3.01 6.21 17.86
N VAL A 146 -2.84 7.51 17.62
CA VAL A 146 -3.30 8.55 18.54
C VAL A 146 -4.82 8.62 18.61
N GLY A 147 -5.52 8.46 17.47
CA GLY A 147 -6.97 8.45 17.41
C GLY A 147 -7.61 7.27 18.17
N ASN A 148 -6.88 6.16 18.29
CA ASN A 148 -7.32 4.97 19.04
C ASN A 148 -6.89 5.00 20.52
N ASN A 149 -5.98 5.89 20.92
CA ASN A 149 -5.58 6.03 22.31
C ASN A 149 -6.63 6.79 23.12
N LEU A 150 -6.89 6.31 24.34
CA LEU A 150 -7.88 6.90 25.25
C LEU A 150 -7.61 8.37 25.58
N ASP A 151 -6.35 8.77 25.61
CA ASP A 151 -5.94 10.14 25.94
C ASP A 151 -5.84 11.06 24.72
N GLY A 152 -5.84 10.50 23.49
CA GLY A 152 -5.74 11.26 22.24
C GLY A 152 -4.44 12.07 22.09
N GLU A 153 -3.41 11.73 22.85
CA GLU A 153 -2.14 12.45 22.89
C GLU A 153 -1.02 11.66 22.21
N TYR A 154 -0.13 12.41 21.55
CA TYR A 154 1.11 11.84 21.01
C TYR A 154 2.09 11.54 22.15
N PRO A 155 2.79 10.38 22.13
CA PRO A 155 3.98 10.20 22.95
C PRO A 155 5.00 11.31 22.69
N ASP A 156 5.79 11.69 23.68
CA ASP A 156 6.84 12.70 23.49
C ASP A 156 7.76 12.36 22.33
N ARG A 157 8.08 11.07 22.17
CA ARG A 157 8.88 10.52 21.07
C ARG A 157 8.23 9.27 20.51
N LEU A 158 7.61 9.41 19.35
CA LEU A 158 7.01 8.33 18.61
C LEU A 158 7.88 7.99 17.40
N HIS A 159 8.14 6.72 17.18
CA HIS A 159 8.79 6.22 15.97
C HIS A 159 7.88 5.27 15.23
N VAL A 160 7.76 5.43 13.92
CA VAL A 160 6.90 4.60 13.06
C VAL A 160 7.77 3.88 12.03
N LEU A 161 7.60 2.57 11.93
CA LEU A 161 8.12 1.73 10.86
C LEU A 161 6.92 1.24 10.03
N ASP A 162 6.66 1.90 8.92
CA ASP A 162 5.64 1.48 7.95
C ASP A 162 6.29 0.60 6.87
N ILE A 163 6.02 -0.70 6.95
CA ILE A 163 6.61 -1.73 6.08
C ILE A 163 5.66 -2.02 4.93
N GLY A 164 5.84 -1.27 3.84
CA GLY A 164 5.06 -1.41 2.62
C GLY A 164 5.54 -2.54 1.70
N PHE A 165 4.94 -2.59 0.52
CA PHE A 165 5.34 -3.57 -0.51
C PHE A 165 6.72 -3.24 -1.10
N ASN A 166 6.96 -2.02 -1.54
CA ASN A 166 8.22 -1.63 -2.17
C ASN A 166 9.17 -0.87 -1.23
N THR A 167 8.62 -0.14 -0.26
CA THR A 167 9.38 0.75 0.62
C THR A 167 9.16 0.42 2.08
N ILE A 168 10.14 0.76 2.91
CA ILE A 168 9.97 0.92 4.35
C ILE A 168 10.12 2.40 4.66
N ASN A 169 9.10 3.01 5.26
CA ASN A 169 9.15 4.37 5.76
C ASN A 169 9.41 4.34 7.28
N SER A 170 10.44 5.05 7.69
CA SER A 170 10.86 5.20 9.08
C SER A 170 10.69 6.66 9.47
N LEU A 171 9.66 6.97 10.26
CA LEU A 171 9.32 8.32 10.67
C LEU A 171 9.54 8.48 12.17
N HIS A 172 10.03 9.66 12.55
CA HIS A 172 10.18 10.01 13.95
C HIS A 172 9.44 11.31 14.26
N PHE A 173 8.67 11.28 15.33
CA PHE A 173 7.90 12.42 15.83
C PHE A 173 8.40 12.80 17.22
N GLU A 174 8.49 14.09 17.49
CA GLU A 174 8.79 14.66 18.79
C GLU A 174 7.67 15.64 19.16
N ASN A 175 6.96 15.37 20.25
CA ASN A 175 5.77 16.12 20.67
C ASN A 175 4.76 16.32 19.52
N GLY A 176 4.41 15.24 18.82
CA GLY A 176 3.48 15.24 17.70
C GLY A 176 4.00 15.87 16.40
N ARG A 177 5.26 16.33 16.34
CA ARG A 177 5.84 16.96 15.15
C ARG A 177 6.85 16.06 14.47
N PRO A 178 6.80 15.90 13.14
CA PRO A 178 7.75 15.07 12.43
C PRO A 178 9.17 15.66 12.47
N ASN A 179 10.13 14.86 12.89
CA ASN A 179 11.56 15.22 12.86
C ASN A 179 12.19 14.75 11.54
N ARG A 180 12.34 15.68 10.59
CA ARG A 180 12.87 15.40 9.24
C ARG A 180 14.28 14.79 9.25
N ALA A 181 15.13 15.17 10.18
CA ALA A 181 16.51 14.68 10.26
C ALA A 181 16.58 13.21 10.67
N LYS A 182 15.57 12.71 11.38
CA LYS A 182 15.46 11.32 11.84
C LYS A 182 14.50 10.48 10.99
N THR A 183 13.85 11.09 10.00
CA THR A 183 12.93 10.42 9.08
C THR A 183 13.67 9.92 7.84
N LYS A 184 13.42 8.67 7.46
CA LYS A 184 14.10 8.00 6.34
C LYS A 184 13.11 7.16 5.54
N THR A 185 13.43 6.91 4.28
CA THR A 185 12.78 5.89 3.45
C THR A 185 13.84 4.91 2.96
N TYR A 186 13.50 3.64 2.92
CA TYR A 186 14.33 2.54 2.43
C TYR A 186 13.66 1.91 1.20
N PRO A 187 13.92 2.44 -0.02
CA PRO A 187 13.36 1.90 -1.26
C PRO A 187 13.89 0.49 -1.53
N GLY A 188 13.03 -0.40 -2.03
CA GLY A 188 13.41 -1.79 -2.34
C GLY A 188 13.62 -2.68 -1.11
N HIS A 189 13.35 -2.19 0.10
CA HIS A 189 13.47 -2.97 1.35
C HIS A 189 12.13 -3.54 1.82
N GLY A 190 11.02 -3.22 1.16
CA GLY A 190 9.70 -3.75 1.46
C GLY A 190 9.53 -5.23 1.10
N VAL A 191 8.30 -5.72 1.15
CA VAL A 191 7.94 -7.12 0.90
C VAL A 191 8.33 -7.58 -0.52
N SER A 192 8.36 -6.68 -1.49
CA SER A 192 8.82 -6.98 -2.87
C SER A 192 10.22 -7.59 -2.92
N SER A 193 11.07 -7.30 -1.92
CA SER A 193 12.43 -7.86 -1.83
C SER A 193 12.48 -9.37 -1.62
N ILE A 194 11.35 -10.00 -1.22
CA ILE A 194 11.20 -11.45 -1.11
C ILE A 194 10.19 -12.01 -2.13
N ILE A 195 9.23 -11.23 -2.57
CA ILE A 195 8.28 -11.66 -3.60
C ILE A 195 8.99 -11.86 -4.94
N LYS A 196 9.84 -10.93 -5.37
CA LYS A 196 10.61 -11.07 -6.61
C LYS A 196 11.46 -12.36 -6.67
N PRO A 197 12.29 -12.70 -5.66
CA PRO A 197 12.98 -13.98 -5.62
C PRO A 197 12.03 -15.19 -5.57
N PHE A 198 10.86 -15.05 -4.91
CA PHE A 198 9.85 -16.11 -4.89
C PHE A 198 9.25 -16.33 -6.27
N THR A 199 8.87 -15.26 -6.98
CA THR A 199 8.39 -15.35 -8.36
C THR A 199 9.39 -16.07 -9.26
N SER A 200 10.66 -15.63 -9.23
CA SER A 200 11.73 -16.29 -10.00
C SER A 200 11.91 -17.76 -9.63
N TYR A 201 11.77 -18.12 -8.36
CA TYR A 201 11.80 -19.53 -7.93
C TYR A 201 10.65 -20.32 -8.55
N MET A 202 9.42 -19.78 -8.53
CA MET A 202 8.24 -20.40 -9.10
C MET A 202 8.39 -20.59 -10.63
N GLU A 203 8.82 -19.54 -11.32
CA GLU A 203 9.03 -19.57 -12.78
C GLU A 203 10.05 -20.62 -13.19
N ASN A 204 11.19 -20.67 -12.49
CA ASN A 204 12.23 -21.66 -12.78
C ASN A 204 11.76 -23.09 -12.47
N LYS A 205 11.02 -23.28 -11.38
CA LYS A 205 10.59 -24.61 -10.94
C LYS A 205 9.52 -25.20 -11.84
N TYR A 206 8.55 -24.40 -12.26
CA TYR A 206 7.38 -24.88 -13.01
C TYR A 206 7.44 -24.56 -14.51
N SER A 207 8.47 -23.82 -14.96
CA SER A 207 8.63 -23.36 -16.34
C SER A 207 7.40 -22.61 -16.86
N MET A 208 6.81 -21.78 -16.00
CA MET A 208 5.64 -20.97 -16.24
C MET A 208 5.88 -19.53 -15.80
N SER A 209 5.27 -18.55 -16.45
CA SER A 209 5.28 -17.17 -15.98
C SER A 209 4.25 -16.98 -14.87
N PHE A 210 4.57 -16.13 -13.90
CA PHE A 210 3.69 -15.72 -12.81
C PHE A 210 3.65 -14.20 -12.73
N SER A 211 2.47 -13.62 -12.71
CA SER A 211 2.33 -12.22 -12.37
C SER A 211 2.73 -11.98 -10.90
N GLU A 212 3.09 -10.74 -10.59
CA GLU A 212 3.45 -10.36 -9.20
C GLU A 212 2.28 -10.65 -8.23
N GLN A 213 1.05 -10.40 -8.65
CA GLN A 213 -0.14 -10.61 -7.82
C GLN A 213 -0.42 -12.11 -7.58
N GLU A 214 -0.22 -12.96 -8.58
CA GLU A 214 -0.30 -14.42 -8.40
C GLU A 214 0.76 -14.91 -7.42
N ALA A 215 2.01 -14.46 -7.59
CA ALA A 215 3.09 -14.83 -6.68
C ALA A 215 2.82 -14.38 -5.24
N ILE A 216 2.31 -13.16 -5.02
CA ILE A 216 1.86 -12.67 -3.72
C ILE A 216 0.76 -13.57 -3.16
N GLY A 217 -0.25 -13.91 -3.96
CA GLY A 217 -1.35 -14.77 -3.54
C GLY A 217 -0.89 -16.16 -3.11
N ILE A 218 0.03 -16.77 -3.86
CA ILE A 218 0.64 -18.07 -3.52
C ILE A 218 1.50 -17.95 -2.25
N PHE A 219 2.32 -16.91 -2.15
CA PHE A 219 3.18 -16.68 -0.99
C PHE A 219 2.39 -16.53 0.32
N ILE A 220 1.28 -15.78 0.27
CA ILE A 220 0.41 -15.56 1.44
C ILE A 220 -0.34 -16.84 1.82
N LYS A 221 -0.89 -17.55 0.83
CA LYS A 221 -1.64 -18.80 1.06
C LYS A 221 -0.75 -19.97 1.47
N GLY A 222 0.53 -19.94 1.09
CA GLY A 222 1.46 -21.04 1.28
C GLY A 222 1.13 -22.28 0.45
N LYS A 223 0.23 -22.18 -0.52
CA LYS A 223 -0.33 -23.30 -1.27
C LYS A 223 -0.40 -23.01 -2.76
N PHE A 224 0.03 -23.99 -3.55
CA PHE A 224 -0.05 -23.96 -5.01
C PHE A 224 -0.32 -25.37 -5.53
N LYS A 225 -1.23 -25.49 -6.51
CA LYS A 225 -1.48 -26.75 -7.19
C LYS A 225 -0.86 -26.72 -8.59
N TYR A 226 -0.06 -27.72 -8.89
CA TYR A 226 0.51 -27.93 -10.20
C TYR A 226 0.09 -29.31 -10.73
N ASN A 227 -0.49 -29.36 -11.91
CA ASN A 227 -1.09 -30.57 -12.49
C ASN A 227 -2.08 -31.29 -11.55
N GLY A 228 -2.82 -30.52 -10.72
CA GLY A 228 -3.82 -31.04 -9.79
C GLY A 228 -3.25 -31.45 -8.40
N GLU A 229 -1.93 -31.49 -8.23
CA GLU A 229 -1.25 -31.89 -6.99
C GLU A 229 -0.79 -30.67 -6.19
N GLU A 230 -0.99 -30.70 -4.87
CA GLU A 230 -0.52 -29.65 -3.97
C GLU A 230 1.01 -29.76 -3.80
N GLN A 231 1.70 -28.62 -3.86
CA GLN A 231 3.16 -28.53 -3.80
C GLN A 231 3.61 -28.29 -2.37
N GLU A 232 4.07 -29.33 -1.66
CA GLU A 232 4.45 -29.27 -0.24
C GLU A 232 5.77 -28.52 0.04
N ASP A 233 6.67 -28.44 -0.92
CA ASP A 233 8.00 -27.84 -0.74
C ASP A 233 8.00 -26.30 -0.80
N LEU A 234 6.87 -25.66 -1.14
CA LEU A 234 6.72 -24.23 -1.12
C LEU A 234 6.85 -23.63 0.28
N GLU A 235 6.35 -24.34 1.29
CA GLU A 235 6.41 -23.89 2.68
C GLU A 235 7.85 -23.64 3.13
N ALA A 236 8.75 -24.58 2.85
CA ALA A 236 10.17 -24.45 3.18
C ALA A 236 10.79 -23.22 2.51
N LYS A 237 10.46 -22.96 1.22
CA LYS A 237 10.97 -21.78 0.49
C LYS A 237 10.40 -20.47 1.04
N ILE A 238 9.15 -20.46 1.41
CA ILE A 238 8.50 -19.28 2.03
C ILE A 238 9.16 -18.97 3.38
N VAL A 239 9.38 -19.97 4.22
CA VAL A 239 10.07 -19.82 5.53
C VAL A 239 11.49 -19.26 5.32
N GLU A 240 12.24 -19.80 4.37
CA GLU A 240 13.59 -19.29 4.03
C GLU A 240 13.56 -17.80 3.66
N LEU A 241 12.63 -17.41 2.76
CA LEU A 241 12.51 -16.03 2.29
C LEU A 241 12.06 -15.08 3.40
N LYS A 242 11.14 -15.49 4.26
CA LYS A 242 10.76 -14.72 5.46
C LYS A 242 11.96 -14.49 6.37
N ALA A 243 12.75 -15.51 6.65
CA ALA A 243 13.97 -15.39 7.46
C ALA A 243 15.00 -14.44 6.82
N GLN A 244 15.15 -14.48 5.49
CA GLN A 244 16.02 -13.56 4.75
C GLN A 244 15.52 -12.11 4.85
N PHE A 245 14.20 -11.89 4.76
CA PHE A 245 13.60 -10.57 4.93
C PHE A 245 13.91 -9.99 6.31
N VAL A 246 13.63 -10.75 7.36
CA VAL A 246 13.91 -10.35 8.74
C VAL A 246 15.38 -10.00 8.93
N LYS A 247 16.29 -10.86 8.44
CA LYS A 247 17.73 -10.61 8.49
C LYS A 247 18.13 -9.30 7.80
N LYS A 248 17.61 -9.04 6.59
CA LYS A 248 17.87 -7.80 5.85
C LYS A 248 17.32 -6.58 6.58
N LEU A 249 16.11 -6.69 7.14
CA LEU A 249 15.50 -5.62 7.93
C LEU A 249 16.40 -5.23 9.10
N PHE A 250 16.85 -6.21 9.88
CA PHE A 250 17.77 -5.97 11.01
C PHE A 250 19.08 -5.34 10.57
N GLN A 251 19.67 -5.80 9.48
CA GLN A 251 20.98 -5.33 9.01
C GLN A 251 20.94 -3.93 8.37
N SER A 252 19.86 -3.55 7.73
CA SER A 252 19.79 -2.30 6.96
C SER A 252 18.92 -1.22 7.63
N VAL A 253 17.76 -1.57 8.15
CA VAL A 253 16.81 -0.59 8.72
C VAL A 253 17.06 -0.42 10.21
N LEU A 254 16.92 -1.50 10.97
CA LEU A 254 16.97 -1.42 12.44
C LEU A 254 18.36 -1.01 12.98
N VAL A 255 19.44 -1.35 12.29
CA VAL A 255 20.80 -0.86 12.65
C VAL A 255 20.89 0.66 12.47
N ASN A 256 20.37 1.19 11.38
CA ASN A 256 20.42 2.62 11.07
C ASN A 256 19.52 3.45 11.98
N ASP A 257 18.43 2.88 12.46
CA ASP A 257 17.46 3.55 13.33
C ASP A 257 17.56 3.16 14.80
N LYS A 258 18.53 2.27 15.14
CA LYS A 258 18.72 1.71 16.48
C LYS A 258 18.68 2.75 17.59
N LYS A 259 19.43 3.84 17.43
CA LYS A 259 19.48 4.90 18.46
C LYS A 259 18.09 5.57 18.59
N THR A 260 17.48 5.92 17.48
CA THR A 260 16.17 6.60 17.46
C THR A 260 15.10 5.73 18.09
N MET A 261 15.05 4.45 17.71
CA MET A 261 14.10 3.47 18.29
C MET A 261 14.33 3.28 19.79
N ALA A 262 15.59 3.15 20.22
CA ALA A 262 15.92 2.92 21.63
C ALA A 262 15.57 4.10 22.57
N ILE A 263 15.51 5.33 22.04
CA ILE A 263 15.14 6.52 22.83
C ILE A 263 13.67 6.94 22.63
N SER A 264 12.92 6.26 21.77
CA SER A 264 11.49 6.51 21.59
C SER A 264 10.69 5.90 22.73
N ASP A 265 9.66 6.61 23.14
CA ASP A 265 8.72 6.11 24.15
C ASP A 265 7.89 4.99 23.56
N THR A 266 7.48 5.13 22.28
CA THR A 266 6.77 4.11 21.52
C THR A 266 7.38 3.97 20.12
N VAL A 267 7.49 2.73 19.64
CA VAL A 267 7.86 2.37 18.27
C VAL A 267 6.73 1.55 17.67
N LEU A 268 6.08 2.07 16.64
CA LEU A 268 4.98 1.39 15.95
C LEU A 268 5.48 0.64 14.73
N ILE A 269 5.02 -0.60 14.59
CA ILE A 269 5.21 -1.39 13.38
C ILE A 269 3.87 -1.51 12.66
N ALA A 270 3.84 -1.06 11.39
CA ALA A 270 2.66 -1.02 10.54
C ALA A 270 2.94 -1.51 9.12
N GLY A 271 1.89 -1.52 8.29
CA GLY A 271 1.96 -1.91 6.88
C GLY A 271 1.87 -3.43 6.67
N GLY A 272 1.71 -3.83 5.41
CA GLY A 272 1.52 -5.25 5.06
C GLY A 272 2.73 -6.15 5.35
N GLY A 273 3.93 -5.57 5.47
CA GLY A 273 5.13 -6.32 5.88
C GLY A 273 5.22 -6.61 7.38
N ALA A 274 4.42 -5.94 8.21
CA ALA A 274 4.38 -6.17 9.65
C ALA A 274 4.04 -7.62 10.02
N TYR A 275 3.20 -8.29 9.22
CA TYR A 275 2.87 -9.72 9.41
C TYR A 275 4.10 -10.64 9.38
N LEU A 276 5.19 -10.23 8.73
CA LEU A 276 6.41 -11.03 8.67
C LEU A 276 7.23 -10.96 9.97
N LEU A 277 6.85 -10.08 10.90
CA LEU A 277 7.59 -9.76 12.11
C LEU A 277 6.87 -10.17 13.40
N GLN A 278 5.64 -10.68 13.33
CA GLN A 278 4.82 -10.98 14.52
C GLN A 278 5.47 -11.96 15.48
N ASP A 279 6.25 -12.92 14.98
CA ASP A 279 6.93 -13.94 15.78
C ASP A 279 8.34 -13.50 16.26
N ILE A 280 8.72 -12.26 15.98
CA ILE A 280 10.03 -11.72 16.34
C ILE A 280 9.96 -11.05 17.71
N PRO A 281 10.84 -11.38 18.66
CA PRO A 281 10.90 -10.66 19.93
C PRO A 281 11.47 -9.26 19.74
N PHE A 282 10.72 -8.26 20.18
CA PHE A 282 11.11 -6.85 20.19
C PHE A 282 11.26 -6.31 21.63
N PRO A 283 11.96 -5.17 21.81
CA PRO A 283 11.95 -4.43 23.09
C PRO A 283 10.54 -4.02 23.50
N PRO A 284 10.30 -3.77 24.81
CA PRO A 284 8.97 -3.52 25.33
C PRO A 284 8.32 -2.21 24.85
N ASN A 285 9.08 -1.29 24.27
CA ASN A 285 8.57 -0.06 23.65
C ASN A 285 8.18 -0.22 22.19
N VAL A 286 8.28 -1.44 21.64
CA VAL A 286 7.87 -1.75 20.25
C VAL A 286 6.53 -2.46 20.27
N GLU A 287 5.59 -1.95 19.52
CA GLU A 287 4.25 -2.49 19.39
C GLU A 287 3.76 -2.48 17.94
N PHE A 288 2.85 -3.37 17.63
CA PHE A 288 2.18 -3.40 16.33
C PHE A 288 0.92 -2.54 16.43
N VAL A 289 0.61 -1.83 15.34
CA VAL A 289 -0.68 -1.14 15.21
C VAL A 289 -1.85 -2.13 15.23
N ASP A 290 -3.08 -1.64 15.37
CA ASP A 290 -4.26 -2.48 15.31
C ASP A 290 -4.38 -3.20 13.94
N SER A 291 -4.69 -4.49 14.02
CA SER A 291 -4.93 -5.31 12.81
C SER A 291 -6.26 -4.92 12.15
N PRO A 292 -6.35 -4.94 10.82
CA PRO A 292 -5.29 -5.31 9.87
C PRO A 292 -4.24 -4.21 9.69
N PHE A 293 -2.96 -4.57 9.81
CA PHE A 293 -1.83 -3.62 9.89
C PHE A 293 -1.67 -2.71 8.66
N GLU A 294 -2.03 -3.23 7.48
CA GLU A 294 -1.92 -2.52 6.21
C GLU A 294 -2.92 -1.36 6.05
N PHE A 295 -3.94 -1.27 6.91
CA PHE A 295 -4.93 -0.21 6.86
C PHE A 295 -4.62 0.97 7.79
N SER A 296 -3.58 0.90 8.61
CA SER A 296 -3.28 1.92 9.59
C SER A 296 -3.06 3.31 8.96
N ASN A 297 -2.35 3.39 7.82
CA ASN A 297 -2.22 4.67 7.12
C ASN A 297 -3.60 5.26 6.75
N VAL A 298 -4.45 4.47 6.10
CA VAL A 298 -5.72 4.97 5.58
C VAL A 298 -6.72 5.28 6.69
N ARG A 299 -6.72 4.52 7.80
CA ARG A 299 -7.50 4.87 9.00
C ARG A 299 -7.07 6.21 9.57
N GLY A 300 -5.76 6.43 9.69
CA GLY A 300 -5.23 7.70 10.19
C GLY A 300 -5.29 8.86 9.20
N TYR A 301 -5.64 8.63 7.94
CA TYR A 301 -5.96 9.72 7.01
C TYR A 301 -7.33 10.33 7.32
N VAL A 302 -8.26 9.55 7.84
CA VAL A 302 -9.63 9.99 8.15
C VAL A 302 -9.87 10.23 9.64
N ALA A 303 -8.88 9.96 10.48
CA ALA A 303 -8.91 10.21 11.92
C ALA A 303 -8.93 11.72 12.24
#